data_3ecca2e06acfb3cd3213864d28cd8a72
#
_entry.id   3ecca2e06acfb3cd3213864d28cd8a72
#
_cell.length_a   1.000
_cell.length_b   1.000
_cell.length_c   1.000
_cell.angle_alpha   90.00
_cell.angle_beta   90.00
_cell.angle_gamma   90.00
#
_symmetry.space_group_name_H-M   'P 1'
#
loop_
_entity.id
_entity.type
_entity.pdbx_description
1 polymer ?
#
loop_
_entity_poly.entity_id
_entity_poly.type
_entity_poly.pdbx_seq_one_letter_code
_entity_poly.pdbx_strand_id
1 'polypeptide(L)'
;GHAIIEVDQSGQNHILLYGGTNKEIDFEYIDEVLSHFSTRDVIVLQNEINNVPYIIDRCYEKEMKIFFNAAPYDESIQNYPIEKVTWLVVNETESAALSGEENYEKMLQVLKQKYPHTNILFTMGKDGSRVLTNNEDVKVEAMKVNAIDTTGAGDTYIGYFVKGILEGFSLVESANLAT
;
A
#
# COMPACT_ATOMS: atom_id res chain seq x y z
N GLY A 1 -6.28 -9.51 17.98
CA GLY A 1 -6.17 -10.52 16.95
C GLY A 1 -5.06 -11.52 17.20
N HIS A 2 -5.03 -12.55 16.36
CA HIS A 2 -4.00 -13.58 16.41
C HIS A 2 -3.57 -13.90 14.97
N ALA A 3 -2.26 -14.14 14.79
CA ALA A 3 -1.71 -14.66 13.55
C ALA A 3 -1.01 -16.01 13.85
N ILE A 4 -1.32 -17.04 13.08
CA ILE A 4 -0.61 -18.32 13.09
C ILE A 4 0.15 -18.41 11.78
N ILE A 5 1.47 -18.45 11.87
CA ILE A 5 2.35 -18.48 10.71
C ILE A 5 2.92 -19.89 10.58
N GLU A 6 2.61 -20.54 9.47
CA GLU A 6 3.19 -21.82 9.08
C GLU A 6 4.22 -21.55 7.98
N VAL A 7 5.43 -22.07 8.16
CA VAL A 7 6.51 -21.96 7.16
C VAL A 7 6.83 -23.37 6.67
N ASP A 8 6.76 -23.57 5.37
CA ASP A 8 7.10 -24.85 4.76
C ASP A 8 8.62 -25.02 4.58
N GLN A 9 9.04 -26.22 4.12
CA GLN A 9 10.46 -26.54 3.90
C GLN A 9 11.11 -25.70 2.78
N SER A 10 10.31 -25.05 1.92
CA SER A 10 10.79 -24.16 0.86
C SER A 10 10.92 -22.72 1.32
N GLY A 11 10.56 -22.41 2.58
CA GLY A 11 10.56 -21.05 3.13
C GLY A 11 9.32 -20.24 2.76
N GLN A 12 8.29 -20.86 2.16
CA GLN A 12 7.01 -20.19 1.92
C GLN A 12 6.17 -20.17 3.19
N ASN A 13 5.54 -19.04 3.45
CA ASN A 13 4.67 -18.90 4.61
C ASN A 13 3.18 -18.97 4.21
N HIS A 14 2.39 -19.54 5.11
CA HIS A 14 0.94 -19.49 5.11
C HIS A 14 0.48 -18.90 6.43
N ILE A 15 -0.29 -17.80 6.36
CA ILE A 15 -0.69 -17.06 7.55
C ILE A 15 -2.20 -17.18 7.76
N LEU A 16 -2.59 -17.75 8.89
CA LEU A 16 -3.98 -17.78 9.36
C LEU A 16 -4.21 -16.62 10.30
N LEU A 17 -5.16 -15.75 9.96
CA LEU A 17 -5.47 -14.54 10.70
C LEU A 17 -6.82 -14.63 11.42
N TYR A 18 -6.84 -14.23 12.68
CA TYR A 18 -8.05 -13.87 13.42
C TYR A 18 -7.98 -12.40 13.79
N GLY A 19 -8.81 -11.56 13.15
CA GLY A 19 -8.74 -10.10 13.25
C GLY A 19 -8.98 -9.54 14.66
N GLY A 20 -9.89 -10.18 15.44
CA GLY A 20 -10.21 -9.67 16.78
C GLY A 20 -10.63 -8.20 16.73
N THR A 21 -10.05 -7.39 17.61
CA THR A 21 -10.33 -5.94 17.70
C THR A 21 -10.04 -5.15 16.42
N ASN A 22 -9.20 -5.67 15.51
CA ASN A 22 -8.99 -5.04 14.19
C ASN A 22 -10.29 -4.99 13.35
N LYS A 23 -11.29 -5.81 13.70
CA LYS A 23 -12.58 -5.87 13.01
C LYS A 23 -13.72 -5.25 13.82
N GLU A 24 -13.42 -4.58 14.93
CA GLU A 24 -14.39 -3.99 15.88
C GLU A 24 -14.24 -2.47 16.00
N ILE A 25 -13.47 -1.83 15.10
CA ILE A 25 -13.29 -0.37 15.08
C ILE A 25 -14.59 0.27 14.55
N ASP A 26 -15.24 1.09 15.35
CA ASP A 26 -16.46 1.79 14.97
C ASP A 26 -16.19 3.20 14.39
N PHE A 27 -17.21 3.81 13.82
CA PHE A 27 -17.10 5.12 13.20
C PHE A 27 -16.85 6.24 14.20
N GLU A 28 -17.39 6.14 15.41
CA GLU A 28 -17.19 7.12 16.48
C GLU A 28 -15.71 7.17 16.88
N TYR A 29 -15.11 6.00 17.09
CA TYR A 29 -13.68 5.90 17.40
C TYR A 29 -12.80 6.43 16.27
N ILE A 30 -13.13 6.13 15.01
CA ILE A 30 -12.41 6.68 13.85
C ILE A 30 -12.47 8.21 13.86
N ASP A 31 -13.66 8.80 14.04
CA ASP A 31 -13.85 10.25 14.04
C ASP A 31 -13.13 10.90 15.24
N GLU A 32 -13.17 10.28 16.40
CA GLU A 32 -12.44 10.74 17.59
C GLU A 32 -10.93 10.78 17.30
N VAL A 33 -10.35 9.66 16.83
CA VAL A 33 -8.93 9.58 16.51
C VAL A 33 -8.54 10.62 15.45
N LEU A 34 -9.30 10.70 14.35
CA LEU A 34 -9.00 11.63 13.27
C LEU A 34 -9.22 13.10 13.66
N SER A 35 -9.95 13.39 14.74
CA SER A 35 -10.09 14.76 15.25
C SER A 35 -8.76 15.38 15.69
N HIS A 36 -7.78 14.55 16.05
CA HIS A 36 -6.45 14.99 16.49
C HIS A 36 -5.47 15.26 15.33
N PHE A 37 -5.85 14.97 14.08
CA PHE A 37 -5.02 15.09 12.89
C PHE A 37 -5.56 16.15 11.92
N SER A 38 -4.67 16.65 11.06
CA SER A 38 -4.90 17.77 10.16
C SER A 38 -4.31 17.52 8.77
N THR A 39 -4.45 18.48 7.83
CA THR A 39 -3.90 18.42 6.47
C THR A 39 -2.37 18.22 6.40
N ARG A 40 -1.64 18.47 7.51
CA ARG A 40 -0.19 18.28 7.59
C ARG A 40 0.22 16.86 7.92
N ASP A 41 -0.75 16.08 8.38
CA ASP A 41 -0.51 14.70 8.79
C ASP A 41 -0.69 13.76 7.61
N VAL A 42 -0.12 12.57 7.76
CA VAL A 42 -0.18 11.50 6.77
C VAL A 42 -0.77 10.27 7.41
N ILE A 43 -1.63 9.59 6.69
CA ILE A 43 -2.12 8.28 7.10
C ILE A 43 -1.55 7.19 6.20
N VAL A 44 -1.11 6.10 6.81
CA VAL A 44 -0.74 4.86 6.12
C VAL A 44 -1.73 3.79 6.51
N LEU A 45 -2.40 3.22 5.54
CA LEU A 45 -3.45 2.21 5.72
C LEU A 45 -3.10 0.93 4.99
N GLN A 46 -3.51 -0.19 5.58
CA GLN A 46 -3.56 -1.51 4.94
C GLN A 46 -4.98 -2.08 5.06
N ASN A 47 -5.28 -3.16 4.32
CA ASN A 47 -6.59 -3.79 4.37
C ASN A 47 -6.72 -4.80 5.54
N GLU A 48 -6.17 -4.48 6.70
CA GLU A 48 -6.18 -5.37 7.86
C GLU A 48 -7.25 -5.02 8.91
N ILE A 49 -7.73 -3.79 8.90
CA ILE A 49 -8.78 -3.33 9.80
C ILE A 49 -10.13 -3.25 9.07
N ASN A 50 -11.21 -3.10 9.82
CA ASN A 50 -12.51 -2.79 9.23
C ASN A 50 -12.65 -1.29 8.94
N ASN A 51 -13.69 -0.93 8.18
CA ASN A 51 -14.06 0.45 7.87
C ASN A 51 -13.00 1.28 7.13
N VAL A 52 -12.04 0.63 6.43
CA VAL A 52 -11.01 1.33 5.63
C VAL A 52 -11.62 2.33 4.65
N PRO A 53 -12.71 2.04 3.89
CA PRO A 53 -13.34 3.02 3.02
C PRO A 53 -13.77 4.29 3.75
N TYR A 54 -14.38 4.14 4.93
CA TYR A 54 -14.79 5.28 5.75
C TYR A 54 -13.57 6.11 6.22
N ILE A 55 -12.49 5.45 6.63
CA ILE A 55 -11.26 6.14 7.03
C ILE A 55 -10.69 6.94 5.85
N ILE A 56 -10.67 6.35 4.64
CA ILE A 56 -10.22 7.06 3.42
C ILE A 56 -11.08 8.30 3.18
N ASP A 57 -12.40 8.17 3.26
CA ASP A 57 -13.33 9.29 3.05
C ASP A 57 -13.09 10.43 4.04
N ARG A 58 -12.97 10.09 5.33
CA ARG A 58 -12.72 11.08 6.38
C ARG A 58 -11.36 11.78 6.26
N CYS A 59 -10.32 11.02 5.89
CA CYS A 59 -8.98 11.59 5.64
C CYS A 59 -8.96 12.49 4.40
N TYR A 60 -9.68 12.09 3.34
CA TYR A 60 -9.81 12.90 2.13
C TYR A 60 -10.54 14.23 2.41
N GLU A 61 -11.63 14.21 3.19
CA GLU A 61 -12.34 15.43 3.62
C GLU A 61 -11.47 16.37 4.43
N LYS A 62 -10.48 15.83 5.15
CA LYS A 62 -9.48 16.59 5.92
C LYS A 62 -8.27 17.00 5.08
N GLU A 63 -8.25 16.70 3.78
CA GLU A 63 -7.13 16.97 2.86
C GLU A 63 -5.80 16.35 3.33
N MET A 64 -5.87 15.24 4.05
CA MET A 64 -4.68 14.48 4.49
C MET A 64 -4.07 13.72 3.32
N LYS A 65 -2.75 13.49 3.37
CA LYS A 65 -2.09 12.56 2.44
C LYS A 65 -2.38 11.13 2.87
N ILE A 66 -2.91 10.32 1.96
CA ILE A 66 -3.32 8.95 2.22
C ILE A 66 -2.43 8.00 1.42
N PHE A 67 -1.68 7.13 2.11
CA PHE A 67 -0.99 5.99 1.53
C PHE A 67 -1.80 4.75 1.85
N PHE A 68 -2.33 4.09 0.84
CA PHE A 68 -3.10 2.86 0.98
C PHE A 68 -2.36 1.70 0.34
N ASN A 69 -1.93 0.75 1.17
CA ASN A 69 -1.41 -0.53 0.72
C ASN A 69 -2.59 -1.51 0.58
N ALA A 70 -2.84 -2.01 -0.63
CA ALA A 70 -3.95 -2.89 -0.94
C ALA A 70 -3.76 -4.33 -0.40
N ALA A 71 -2.84 -4.54 0.53
CA ALA A 71 -2.57 -5.82 1.18
C ALA A 71 -3.29 -5.93 2.55
N PRO A 72 -3.73 -7.13 2.93
CA PRO A 72 -4.00 -8.27 2.06
C PRO A 72 -5.18 -7.99 1.12
N TYR A 73 -5.05 -8.40 -0.13
CA TYR A 73 -6.12 -8.19 -1.10
C TYR A 73 -7.32 -9.09 -0.79
N ASP A 74 -8.50 -8.49 -0.86
CA ASP A 74 -9.78 -9.17 -1.02
C ASP A 74 -10.67 -8.42 -2.02
N GLU A 75 -11.74 -9.05 -2.48
CA GLU A 75 -12.62 -8.49 -3.53
C GLU A 75 -13.30 -7.18 -3.12
N SER A 76 -13.43 -6.89 -1.83
CA SER A 76 -14.05 -5.65 -1.36
C SER A 76 -13.26 -4.41 -1.75
N ILE A 77 -11.94 -4.54 -1.93
CA ILE A 77 -11.05 -3.43 -2.34
C ILE A 77 -11.46 -2.85 -3.71
N GLN A 78 -12.08 -3.64 -4.58
CA GLN A 78 -12.63 -3.13 -5.85
C GLN A 78 -13.66 -2.01 -5.68
N ASN A 79 -14.30 -1.95 -4.51
CA ASN A 79 -15.33 -0.96 -4.16
C ASN A 79 -14.80 0.15 -3.24
N TYR A 80 -13.50 0.16 -2.92
CA TYR A 80 -12.92 1.21 -2.09
C TYR A 80 -12.75 2.51 -2.88
N PRO A 81 -12.84 3.67 -2.23
CA PRO A 81 -12.67 4.98 -2.88
C PRO A 81 -11.18 5.28 -3.15
N ILE A 82 -10.53 4.42 -3.98
CA ILE A 82 -9.10 4.50 -4.27
C ILE A 82 -8.73 5.80 -5.00
N GLU A 83 -9.66 6.38 -5.75
CA GLU A 83 -9.47 7.68 -6.39
C GLU A 83 -9.22 8.84 -5.42
N LYS A 84 -9.54 8.64 -4.12
CA LYS A 84 -9.31 9.60 -3.04
C LYS A 84 -7.96 9.45 -2.34
N VAL A 85 -7.24 8.34 -2.58
CA VAL A 85 -5.94 8.15 -1.95
C VAL A 85 -4.85 8.89 -2.71
N THR A 86 -3.83 9.38 -2.00
CA THR A 86 -2.68 10.05 -2.61
C THR A 86 -1.75 9.04 -3.27
N TRP A 87 -1.54 7.90 -2.60
CA TRP A 87 -0.68 6.81 -3.04
C TRP A 87 -1.36 5.46 -2.88
N LEU A 88 -1.55 4.76 -3.98
CA LEU A 88 -1.90 3.35 -4.00
C LEU A 88 -0.61 2.53 -4.02
N VAL A 89 -0.40 1.71 -3.02
CA VAL A 89 0.72 0.77 -2.94
C VAL A 89 0.20 -0.62 -3.24
N VAL A 90 0.83 -1.29 -4.19
CA VAL A 90 0.45 -2.61 -4.66
C VAL A 90 1.67 -3.43 -5.04
N ASN A 91 1.60 -4.73 -4.85
CA ASN A 91 2.54 -5.70 -5.44
C ASN A 91 1.97 -6.35 -6.70
N GLU A 92 2.65 -7.38 -7.23
CA GLU A 92 2.23 -8.09 -8.45
C GLU A 92 0.85 -8.73 -8.29
N THR A 93 0.59 -9.36 -7.15
CA THR A 93 -0.66 -10.08 -6.87
C THR A 93 -1.85 -9.12 -6.77
N GLU A 94 -1.70 -8.05 -6.01
CA GLU A 94 -2.72 -7.02 -5.82
C GLU A 94 -2.99 -6.26 -7.11
N SER A 95 -1.93 -5.94 -7.86
CA SER A 95 -2.05 -5.27 -9.16
C SER A 95 -2.79 -6.15 -10.17
N ALA A 96 -2.47 -7.44 -10.23
CA ALA A 96 -3.19 -8.38 -11.09
C ALA A 96 -4.67 -8.45 -10.74
N ALA A 97 -4.99 -8.56 -9.44
CA ALA A 97 -6.35 -8.64 -8.96
C ALA A 97 -7.16 -7.35 -9.20
N LEU A 98 -6.54 -6.16 -9.04
CA LEU A 98 -7.19 -4.87 -9.25
C LEU A 98 -7.37 -4.50 -10.72
N SER A 99 -6.44 -4.94 -11.60
CA SER A 99 -6.43 -4.61 -13.03
C SER A 99 -7.08 -5.67 -13.91
N GLY A 100 -7.08 -6.94 -13.48
CA GLY A 100 -7.46 -8.08 -14.31
C GLY A 100 -6.42 -8.48 -15.35
N GLU A 101 -5.19 -7.97 -15.24
CA GLU A 101 -4.09 -8.19 -16.19
C GLU A 101 -2.95 -8.98 -15.53
N GLU A 102 -2.13 -9.68 -16.34
CA GLU A 102 -0.97 -10.42 -15.86
C GLU A 102 0.36 -9.73 -16.23
N ASN A 103 0.36 -8.87 -17.22
CA ASN A 103 1.54 -8.15 -17.67
C ASN A 103 1.70 -6.84 -16.91
N TYR A 104 2.86 -6.59 -16.33
CA TYR A 104 3.15 -5.41 -15.50
C TYR A 104 2.83 -4.07 -16.16
N GLU A 105 3.18 -3.91 -17.43
CA GLU A 105 2.89 -2.67 -18.18
C GLU A 105 1.38 -2.45 -18.32
N LYS A 106 0.64 -3.52 -18.64
CA LYS A 106 -0.81 -3.46 -18.75
C LYS A 106 -1.49 -3.23 -17.40
N MET A 107 -1.02 -3.91 -16.33
CA MET A 107 -1.52 -3.67 -14.97
C MET A 107 -1.45 -2.18 -14.63
N LEU A 108 -0.28 -1.58 -14.79
CA LEU A 108 -0.05 -0.17 -14.45
C LEU A 108 -0.86 0.76 -15.36
N GLN A 109 -0.98 0.44 -16.65
CA GLN A 109 -1.82 1.20 -17.57
C GLN A 109 -3.29 1.18 -17.15
N VAL A 110 -3.84 0.01 -16.81
CA VAL A 110 -5.23 -0.13 -16.35
C VAL A 110 -5.44 0.59 -15.03
N LEU A 111 -4.53 0.40 -14.06
CA LEU A 111 -4.63 1.08 -12.76
C LEU A 111 -4.58 2.61 -12.90
N LYS A 112 -3.70 3.12 -13.79
CA LYS A 112 -3.59 4.56 -14.01
C LYS A 112 -4.80 5.13 -14.77
N GLN A 113 -5.43 4.36 -15.66
CA GLN A 113 -6.69 4.73 -16.29
C GLN A 113 -7.87 4.73 -15.30
N LYS A 114 -7.91 3.73 -14.41
CA LYS A 114 -8.96 3.60 -13.39
C LYS A 114 -8.84 4.67 -12.29
N TYR A 115 -7.60 5.04 -11.92
CA TYR A 115 -7.29 5.98 -10.85
C TYR A 115 -6.34 7.09 -11.34
N PRO A 116 -6.80 7.99 -12.22
CA PRO A 116 -5.92 8.94 -12.93
C PRO A 116 -5.21 9.94 -12.02
N HIS A 117 -5.77 10.25 -10.86
CA HIS A 117 -5.19 11.22 -9.91
C HIS A 117 -4.38 10.57 -8.78
N THR A 118 -4.46 9.25 -8.64
CA THR A 118 -3.73 8.50 -7.62
C THR A 118 -2.33 8.17 -8.13
N ASN A 119 -1.31 8.42 -7.31
CA ASN A 119 0.04 7.92 -7.56
C ASN A 119 0.11 6.43 -7.24
N ILE A 120 0.90 5.68 -8.00
CA ILE A 120 1.04 4.24 -7.83
C ILE A 120 2.47 3.93 -7.43
N LEU A 121 2.63 3.22 -6.33
CA LEU A 121 3.86 2.55 -5.94
C LEU A 121 3.68 1.05 -6.16
N PHE A 122 4.35 0.53 -7.18
CA PHE A 122 4.30 -0.88 -7.56
C PHE A 122 5.58 -1.58 -7.14
N THR A 123 5.49 -2.55 -6.24
CA THR A 123 6.62 -3.36 -5.78
C THR A 123 6.64 -4.69 -6.52
N MET A 124 7.83 -5.11 -6.99
CA MET A 124 8.03 -6.29 -7.84
C MET A 124 9.07 -7.24 -7.23
N GLY A 125 9.12 -7.32 -5.91
CA GLY A 125 10.07 -8.18 -5.19
C GLY A 125 11.51 -8.00 -5.68
N LYS A 126 12.10 -9.08 -6.18
CA LYS A 126 13.49 -9.08 -6.71
C LYS A 126 13.69 -8.22 -7.97
N ASP A 127 12.62 -7.85 -8.65
CA ASP A 127 12.66 -7.02 -9.86
C ASP A 127 12.58 -5.52 -9.54
N GLY A 128 12.54 -5.17 -8.24
CA GLY A 128 12.59 -3.81 -7.74
C GLY A 128 11.22 -3.16 -7.57
N SER A 129 11.10 -1.92 -7.98
CA SER A 129 9.85 -1.16 -7.84
C SER A 129 9.66 -0.19 -8.99
N ARG A 130 8.41 0.25 -9.17
CA ARG A 130 8.05 1.30 -10.12
C ARG A 130 7.12 2.31 -9.47
N VAL A 131 7.41 3.57 -9.67
CA VAL A 131 6.65 4.69 -9.10
C VAL A 131 6.05 5.49 -10.25
N LEU A 132 4.72 5.51 -10.34
CA LEU A 132 3.99 6.25 -11.36
C LEU A 132 3.21 7.40 -10.73
N THR A 133 3.44 8.58 -11.25
CA THR A 133 2.64 9.79 -10.99
C THR A 133 2.02 10.30 -12.30
N ASN A 134 1.43 11.47 -12.28
CA ASN A 134 0.99 12.11 -13.52
C ASN A 134 2.15 12.69 -14.34
N ASN A 135 3.28 12.94 -13.69
CA ASN A 135 4.41 13.64 -14.31
C ASN A 135 5.64 12.74 -14.47
N GLU A 136 5.75 11.67 -13.71
CA GLU A 136 6.96 10.85 -13.64
C GLU A 136 6.61 9.36 -13.64
N ASP A 137 7.45 8.60 -14.30
CA ASP A 137 7.46 7.14 -14.32
C ASP A 137 8.88 6.67 -14.01
N VAL A 138 9.09 6.22 -12.80
CA VAL A 138 10.40 5.87 -12.25
C VAL A 138 10.46 4.38 -11.97
N LYS A 139 11.51 3.72 -12.47
CA LYS A 139 11.84 2.33 -12.15
C LYS A 139 13.13 2.29 -11.34
N VAL A 140 13.12 1.56 -10.23
CA VAL A 140 14.29 1.30 -9.39
C VAL A 140 14.49 -0.21 -9.28
N GLU A 141 15.70 -0.67 -9.58
CA GLU A 141 16.06 -2.08 -9.48
C GLU A 141 16.29 -2.48 -8.02
N ALA A 142 15.93 -3.71 -7.67
CA ALA A 142 16.22 -4.24 -6.34
C ALA A 142 17.72 -4.47 -6.15
N MET A 143 18.21 -4.27 -4.94
CA MET A 143 19.53 -4.71 -4.55
C MET A 143 19.59 -6.25 -4.54
N LYS A 144 20.63 -6.81 -5.13
CA LYS A 144 20.83 -8.27 -5.13
C LYS A 144 21.31 -8.73 -3.76
N VAL A 145 20.42 -9.36 -3.03
CA VAL A 145 20.69 -9.95 -1.71
C VAL A 145 20.32 -11.43 -1.69
N ASN A 146 20.92 -12.18 -0.78
CA ASN A 146 20.48 -13.53 -0.50
C ASN A 146 19.46 -13.46 0.63
N ALA A 147 18.17 -13.36 0.29
CA ALA A 147 17.10 -13.25 1.27
C ALA A 147 16.96 -14.57 2.05
N ILE A 148 16.95 -14.45 3.38
CA ILE A 148 16.71 -15.58 4.30
C ILE A 148 15.24 -15.59 4.71
N ASP A 149 14.66 -14.39 4.93
CA ASP A 149 13.28 -14.18 5.30
C ASP A 149 12.81 -12.86 4.65
N THR A 150 11.66 -12.90 3.98
CA THR A 150 11.06 -11.72 3.31
C THR A 150 9.86 -11.16 4.07
N THR A 151 9.57 -11.68 5.27
CA THR A 151 8.47 -11.18 6.11
C THR A 151 8.69 -9.71 6.47
N GLY A 152 7.69 -8.88 6.21
CA GLY A 152 7.74 -7.44 6.48
C GLY A 152 8.63 -6.62 5.52
N ALA A 153 9.18 -7.23 4.46
CA ALA A 153 9.98 -6.49 3.47
C ALA A 153 9.14 -5.40 2.79
N GLY A 154 7.89 -5.71 2.43
CA GLY A 154 6.95 -4.74 1.87
C GLY A 154 6.65 -3.58 2.83
N ASP A 155 6.39 -3.89 4.09
CA ASP A 155 6.10 -2.87 5.13
C ASP A 155 7.31 -1.97 5.36
N THR A 156 8.50 -2.55 5.41
CA THR A 156 9.76 -1.81 5.52
C THR A 156 9.95 -0.89 4.32
N TYR A 157 9.74 -1.40 3.11
CA TYR A 157 9.82 -0.62 1.87
C TYR A 157 8.87 0.58 1.92
N ILE A 158 7.60 0.36 2.27
CA ILE A 158 6.60 1.42 2.37
C ILE A 158 7.03 2.47 3.40
N GLY A 159 7.49 2.05 4.58
CA GLY A 159 7.92 2.96 5.63
C GLY A 159 9.05 3.90 5.18
N TYR A 160 10.09 3.38 4.53
CA TYR A 160 11.19 4.19 4.02
C TYR A 160 10.79 5.04 2.81
N PHE A 161 9.93 4.55 1.93
CA PHE A 161 9.39 5.34 0.81
C PHE A 161 8.59 6.55 1.31
N VAL A 162 7.64 6.33 2.26
CA VAL A 162 6.87 7.39 2.90
C VAL A 162 7.79 8.42 3.56
N LYS A 163 8.81 7.95 4.29
CA LYS A 163 9.82 8.83 4.89
C LYS A 163 10.48 9.72 3.84
N GLY A 164 10.96 9.15 2.73
CA GLY A 164 11.60 9.93 1.66
C GLY A 164 10.67 11.01 1.10
N ILE A 165 9.41 10.64 0.81
CA ILE A 165 8.39 11.59 0.33
C ILE A 165 8.14 12.72 1.33
N LEU A 166 8.10 12.42 2.62
CA LEU A 166 7.86 13.42 3.67
C LEU A 166 9.06 14.35 3.89
N GLU A 167 10.27 13.87 3.67
CA GLU A 167 11.50 14.67 3.72
C GLU A 167 11.75 15.48 2.43
N GLY A 168 10.88 15.33 1.42
CA GLY A 168 10.97 16.08 0.17
C GLY A 168 12.01 15.53 -0.81
N PHE A 169 12.40 14.27 -0.68
CA PHE A 169 13.25 13.59 -1.64
C PHE A 169 12.50 13.41 -2.98
N SER A 170 13.25 13.36 -4.07
CA SER A 170 12.70 12.94 -5.36
C SER A 170 12.14 11.51 -5.31
N LEU A 171 11.30 11.14 -6.27
CA LEU A 171 10.74 9.78 -6.34
C LEU A 171 11.84 8.72 -6.45
N VAL A 172 12.89 9.02 -7.23
CA VAL A 172 14.06 8.14 -7.38
C VAL A 172 14.80 7.95 -6.05
N GLU A 173 15.06 9.04 -5.33
CA GLU A 173 15.73 8.98 -4.02
C GLU A 173 14.88 8.27 -2.99
N SER A 174 13.57 8.52 -2.94
CA SER A 174 12.64 7.86 -2.02
C SER A 174 12.57 6.36 -2.29
N ALA A 175 12.50 5.93 -3.55
CA ALA A 175 12.46 4.53 -3.92
C ALA A 175 13.81 3.83 -3.67
N ASN A 176 14.94 4.48 -3.93
CA ASN A 176 16.28 3.95 -3.59
C ASN A 176 16.50 3.84 -2.08
N LEU A 177 15.99 4.78 -1.28
CA LEU A 177 16.05 4.71 0.18
C LEU A 177 15.29 3.51 0.72
N ALA A 178 14.20 3.11 0.03
CA ALA A 178 13.33 2.01 0.41
C ALA A 178 13.87 0.63 -0.02
N THR A 179 14.75 0.58 -1.05
CA THR A 179 15.35 -0.64 -1.60
C THR A 179 16.52 -1.12 -0.75
#